data_ca72d846ed41aecd3309a5ed02e22eee
#
_entry.id   ca72d846ed41aecd3309a5ed02e22eee
#
_cell.length_a   1.000
_cell.length_b   1.000
_cell.length_c   1.000
_cell.angle_alpha   90.00
_cell.angle_beta   90.00
_cell.angle_gamma   90.00
#
_symmetry.space_group_name_H-M   'P 1'
#
loop_
_entity.id
_entity.type
_entity.pdbx_description
1 polymer ?
#
loop_
_entity_poly.entity_id
_entity_poly.type
_entity_poly.pdbx_seq_one_letter_code
_entity_poly.pdbx_strand_id
1 'polypeptide(L)'
;MKTYCKLLYAFPLLAALFAHSACQANNHLKVNTTTITQLDINRYMGKWYEIARYNHFFEKGMTHVYTEYSLQPNGKIKVINRGIKDGKPKEIIGKGKQPSPKEHPGQLKVSFFLWFYSDYYILELDKDYQYALVGS
;
A
#
# COMPACT_ATOMS: atom_id res chain seq x y z
N MET A 1 -2.52 12.25 -14.77
CA MET A 1 -2.41 10.81 -14.48
C MET A 1 -1.78 10.67 -13.10
N LYS A 2 -2.48 10.05 -12.17
CA LYS A 2 -1.97 9.84 -10.81
C LYS A 2 -1.23 8.50 -10.75
N THR A 3 -0.03 8.47 -10.17
CA THR A 3 0.83 7.29 -10.07
C THR A 3 1.29 7.05 -8.65
N TYR A 4 1.54 5.80 -8.26
CA TYR A 4 2.12 5.45 -6.97
C TYR A 4 3.15 4.32 -7.09
N CYS A 5 4.07 4.29 -6.12
CA CYS A 5 4.98 3.18 -5.89
C CYS A 5 4.63 2.54 -4.54
N LYS A 6 4.39 1.22 -4.53
CA LYS A 6 3.98 0.47 -3.34
C LYS A 6 5.16 -0.27 -2.73
N LEU A 7 5.47 0.06 -1.48
CA LEU A 7 6.47 -0.61 -0.66
C LEU A 7 5.74 -1.51 0.36
N LEU A 8 5.70 -2.82 0.10
CA LEU A 8 5.04 -3.80 0.98
C LEU A 8 6.09 -4.56 1.79
N TYR A 9 5.99 -4.53 3.11
CA TYR A 9 6.75 -5.41 4.00
C TYR A 9 5.91 -6.62 4.37
N ALA A 10 6.38 -7.83 4.01
CA ALA A 10 5.79 -9.07 4.46
C ALA A 10 6.51 -9.56 5.72
N PHE A 11 5.76 -9.83 6.78
CA PHE A 11 6.25 -10.56 7.96
C PHE A 11 6.20 -12.07 7.67
N PRO A 12 7.29 -12.81 7.80
CA PRO A 12 7.22 -14.28 7.88
C PRO A 12 7.09 -14.71 9.33
N LEU A 13 6.00 -15.38 9.66
CA LEU A 13 5.87 -16.16 10.86
C LEU A 13 6.35 -17.59 10.55
N LEU A 14 7.53 -17.96 10.94
CA LEU A 14 7.85 -19.35 11.33
C LEU A 14 9.14 -19.40 12.15
N ALA A 15 8.99 -19.85 13.38
CA ALA A 15 10.09 -20.17 14.27
C ALA A 15 10.76 -21.47 13.86
N ALA A 16 12.09 -21.49 13.75
CA ALA A 16 12.90 -22.69 13.94
C ALA A 16 14.29 -22.30 14.45
N LEU A 17 14.62 -22.84 15.59
CA LEU A 17 15.89 -22.81 16.29
C LEU A 17 17.05 -23.29 15.42
N PHE A 18 18.10 -22.48 15.28
CA PHE A 18 19.48 -22.95 15.26
C PHE A 18 20.40 -21.77 15.61
N ALA A 19 21.08 -21.93 16.76
CA ALA A 19 22.14 -21.05 17.19
C ALA A 19 23.40 -21.26 16.31
N HIS A 20 23.82 -20.17 15.63
CA HIS A 20 25.23 -20.03 15.24
C HIS A 20 25.59 -18.55 15.34
N SER A 21 26.52 -18.28 16.23
CA SER A 21 27.17 -16.98 16.37
C SER A 21 27.89 -16.62 15.09
N ALA A 22 27.40 -15.56 14.44
CA ALA A 22 28.18 -14.80 13.49
C ALA A 22 27.93 -13.33 13.78
N CYS A 23 28.97 -12.65 14.25
CA CYS A 23 29.01 -11.22 14.39
C CYS A 23 28.88 -10.61 12.98
N GLN A 24 27.68 -10.20 12.60
CA GLN A 24 27.44 -9.39 11.41
C GLN A 24 27.07 -7.99 11.87
N ALA A 25 27.90 -7.02 11.49
CA ALA A 25 27.57 -5.62 11.58
C ALA A 25 26.32 -5.37 10.70
N ASN A 26 25.17 -5.39 11.33
CA ASN A 26 23.90 -5.02 10.71
C ASN A 26 23.88 -3.50 10.51
N ASN A 27 24.39 -3.05 9.39
CA ASN A 27 23.98 -1.77 8.82
C ASN A 27 22.51 -1.90 8.37
N HIS A 28 21.60 -1.92 9.33
CA HIS A 28 20.18 -1.73 9.04
C HIS A 28 20.02 -0.31 8.51
N LEU A 29 19.89 -0.18 7.21
CA LEU A 29 19.36 1.03 6.61
C LEU A 29 17.99 1.27 7.29
N LYS A 30 17.96 2.26 8.19
CA LYS A 30 16.73 2.65 8.86
C LYS A 30 15.80 3.28 7.83
N VAL A 31 14.87 2.49 7.31
CA VAL A 31 13.87 2.97 6.37
C VAL A 31 13.01 4.01 7.10
N ASN A 32 12.90 5.20 6.51
CA ASN A 32 12.02 6.22 7.04
C ASN A 32 10.57 5.82 6.76
N THR A 33 9.82 5.47 7.81
CA THR A 33 8.40 5.09 7.76
C THR A 33 7.47 6.22 8.20
N THR A 34 7.98 7.44 8.30
CA THR A 34 7.17 8.62 8.64
C THR A 34 6.16 8.88 7.52
N THR A 35 4.91 8.96 7.88
CA THR A 35 3.83 9.28 6.92
C THR A 35 3.66 10.78 6.76
N ILE A 36 3.03 11.18 5.65
CA ILE A 36 2.64 12.58 5.43
C ILE A 36 1.76 13.10 6.57
N THR A 37 1.88 14.39 6.85
CA THR A 37 1.15 15.09 7.94
C THR A 37 -0.10 15.82 7.48
N GLN A 38 -0.35 15.88 6.17
CA GLN A 38 -1.53 16.49 5.57
C GLN A 38 -2.05 15.63 4.42
N LEU A 39 -3.35 15.41 4.39
CA LEU A 39 -4.01 14.66 3.33
C LEU A 39 -5.43 15.20 3.11
N ASP A 40 -5.68 15.70 1.91
CA ASP A 40 -7.05 15.86 1.41
C ASP A 40 -7.49 14.51 0.81
N ILE A 41 -8.30 13.78 1.55
CA ILE A 41 -8.75 12.44 1.15
C ILE A 41 -9.54 12.49 -0.16
N ASN A 42 -10.29 13.55 -0.44
CA ASN A 42 -11.07 13.68 -1.67
C ASN A 42 -10.15 13.83 -2.89
N ARG A 43 -9.07 14.61 -2.75
CA ARG A 43 -8.07 14.74 -3.82
C ARG A 43 -7.28 13.45 -4.05
N TYR A 44 -7.12 12.63 -3.00
CA TYR A 44 -6.44 11.33 -3.09
C TYR A 44 -7.29 10.29 -3.83
N MET A 45 -8.62 10.42 -3.84
CA MET A 45 -9.51 9.52 -4.58
C MET A 45 -9.24 9.54 -6.08
N GLY A 46 -9.79 8.57 -6.78
CA GLY A 46 -9.64 8.40 -8.23
C GLY A 46 -8.65 7.30 -8.59
N LYS A 47 -8.12 7.35 -9.80
CA LYS A 47 -7.29 6.30 -10.38
C LYS A 47 -5.80 6.59 -10.18
N TRP A 48 -5.09 5.57 -9.68
CA TRP A 48 -3.65 5.57 -9.47
C TRP A 48 -3.00 4.42 -10.24
N TYR A 49 -2.02 4.74 -11.07
CA TYR A 49 -1.26 3.75 -11.84
C TYR A 49 -0.01 3.34 -11.05
N GLU A 50 0.22 2.03 -10.94
CA GLU A 50 1.42 1.50 -10.32
C GLU A 50 2.58 1.58 -11.32
N ILE A 51 3.63 2.33 -10.97
CA ILE A 51 4.84 2.47 -11.80
C ILE A 51 5.98 1.60 -11.32
N ALA A 52 6.00 1.26 -10.02
CA ALA A 52 7.00 0.39 -9.41
C ALA A 52 6.45 -0.24 -8.14
N ARG A 53 6.89 -1.46 -7.83
CA ARG A 53 6.62 -2.16 -6.57
C ARG A 53 7.73 -3.14 -6.24
N TYR A 54 7.83 -3.52 -4.96
CA TYR A 54 8.55 -4.73 -4.58
C TYR A 54 7.70 -5.96 -4.94
N ASN A 55 8.35 -7.00 -5.50
CA ASN A 55 7.66 -8.22 -5.91
C ASN A 55 7.02 -8.94 -4.74
N HIS A 56 5.69 -9.04 -4.74
CA HIS A 56 4.92 -9.88 -3.84
C HIS A 56 4.48 -11.16 -4.52
N PHE A 57 4.42 -12.24 -3.73
CA PHE A 57 4.07 -13.56 -4.21
C PHE A 57 2.73 -13.61 -4.98
N PHE A 58 1.69 -12.94 -4.48
CA PHE A 58 0.35 -12.98 -5.12
C PHE A 58 0.16 -11.96 -6.26
N GLU A 59 1.03 -10.97 -6.37
CA GLU A 59 1.04 -10.00 -7.48
C GLU A 59 2.08 -10.34 -8.55
N LYS A 60 2.83 -11.43 -8.35
CA LYS A 60 3.87 -11.87 -9.29
C LYS A 60 3.26 -12.12 -10.68
N GLY A 61 3.85 -11.49 -11.69
CA GLY A 61 3.42 -11.61 -13.09
C GLY A 61 2.23 -10.72 -13.48
N MET A 62 1.74 -9.86 -12.57
CA MET A 62 0.76 -8.84 -12.96
C MET A 62 1.43 -7.65 -13.64
N THR A 63 0.81 -7.18 -14.72
CA THR A 63 1.21 -5.99 -15.48
C THR A 63 0.05 -5.00 -15.59
N HIS A 64 0.33 -3.75 -15.97
CA HIS A 64 -0.68 -2.70 -16.15
C HIS A 64 -1.57 -2.51 -14.92
N VAL A 65 -0.94 -2.58 -13.73
CA VAL A 65 -1.66 -2.49 -12.47
C VAL A 65 -2.08 -1.05 -12.20
N TYR A 66 -3.33 -0.88 -11.80
CA TYR A 66 -3.87 0.37 -11.30
C TYR A 66 -4.92 0.13 -10.22
N THR A 67 -5.08 1.11 -9.35
CA THR A 67 -6.06 1.10 -8.28
C THR A 67 -7.02 2.28 -8.43
N GLU A 68 -8.30 2.03 -8.24
CA GLU A 68 -9.32 3.08 -8.14
C GLU A 68 -9.82 3.16 -6.69
N TYR A 69 -9.74 4.37 -6.13
CA TYR A 69 -10.28 4.70 -4.82
C TYR A 69 -11.51 5.56 -4.96
N SER A 70 -12.56 5.25 -4.20
CA SER A 70 -13.76 6.10 -4.12
C SER A 70 -14.28 6.18 -2.69
N LEU A 71 -14.50 7.42 -2.22
CA LEU A 71 -15.07 7.67 -0.90
C LEU A 71 -16.56 7.33 -0.92
N GLN A 72 -17.01 6.57 0.07
CA GLN A 72 -18.39 6.15 0.23
C GLN A 72 -19.13 7.09 1.20
N PRO A 73 -20.46 7.19 1.15
CA PRO A 73 -21.23 8.03 2.07
C PRO A 73 -21.02 7.74 3.56
N ASN A 74 -20.63 6.51 3.89
CA ASN A 74 -20.32 6.09 5.27
C ASN A 74 -18.86 6.39 5.70
N GLY A 75 -18.12 7.18 4.93
CA GLY A 75 -16.73 7.54 5.19
C GLY A 75 -15.71 6.43 4.91
N LYS A 76 -16.12 5.27 4.44
CA LYS A 76 -15.22 4.20 3.99
C LYS A 76 -14.76 4.45 2.57
N ILE A 77 -13.65 3.85 2.20
CA ILE A 77 -13.08 3.92 0.86
C ILE A 77 -13.34 2.59 0.16
N LYS A 78 -13.97 2.62 -1.00
CA LYS A 78 -13.99 1.47 -1.91
C LYS A 78 -12.67 1.45 -2.67
N VAL A 79 -12.05 0.28 -2.76
CA VAL A 79 -10.77 0.05 -3.42
C VAL A 79 -10.98 -0.98 -4.52
N ILE A 80 -10.56 -0.67 -5.74
CA ILE A 80 -10.61 -1.63 -6.85
C ILE A 80 -9.22 -1.69 -7.47
N ASN A 81 -8.55 -2.84 -7.30
CA ASN A 81 -7.30 -3.12 -7.98
C ASN A 81 -7.55 -3.86 -9.27
N ARG A 82 -6.94 -3.40 -10.35
CA ARG A 82 -6.99 -4.05 -11.66
C ARG A 82 -5.62 -4.24 -12.25
N GLY A 83 -5.47 -5.26 -13.07
CA GLY A 83 -4.24 -5.55 -13.79
C GLY A 83 -4.44 -6.69 -14.77
N ILE A 84 -3.37 -7.06 -15.48
CA ILE A 84 -3.36 -8.19 -16.42
C ILE A 84 -2.43 -9.24 -15.84
N LYS A 85 -2.93 -10.48 -15.73
CA LYS A 85 -2.15 -11.66 -15.36
C LYS A 85 -2.36 -12.76 -16.38
N ASP A 86 -1.27 -13.29 -16.92
CA ASP A 86 -1.30 -14.34 -17.96
C ASP A 86 -2.19 -13.94 -19.15
N GLY A 87 -2.08 -12.69 -19.60
CA GLY A 87 -2.85 -12.11 -20.70
C GLY A 87 -4.34 -11.88 -20.40
N LYS A 88 -4.80 -12.13 -19.16
CA LYS A 88 -6.21 -11.98 -18.77
C LYS A 88 -6.40 -10.86 -17.77
N PRO A 89 -7.47 -10.04 -17.91
CA PRO A 89 -7.79 -9.02 -16.92
C PRO A 89 -8.15 -9.66 -15.59
N LYS A 90 -7.65 -9.05 -14.51
CA LYS A 90 -7.94 -9.41 -13.13
C LYS A 90 -8.42 -8.18 -12.38
N GLU A 91 -9.40 -8.39 -11.52
CA GLU A 91 -9.94 -7.38 -10.63
C GLU A 91 -10.11 -7.97 -9.24
N ILE A 92 -9.79 -7.16 -8.22
CA ILE A 92 -10.12 -7.46 -6.84
C ILE A 92 -10.70 -6.20 -6.18
N ILE A 93 -11.81 -6.38 -5.48
CA ILE A 93 -12.50 -5.30 -4.77
C ILE A 93 -12.18 -5.41 -3.30
N GLY A 94 -11.76 -4.31 -2.72
CA GLY A 94 -11.47 -4.16 -1.31
C GLY A 94 -12.15 -2.95 -0.70
N LYS A 95 -11.83 -2.73 0.56
CA LYS A 95 -12.31 -1.59 1.35
C LYS A 95 -11.16 -0.96 2.12
N GLY A 96 -11.20 0.35 2.25
CA GLY A 96 -10.27 1.12 3.06
C GLY A 96 -10.96 1.94 4.12
N LYS A 97 -10.20 2.38 5.10
CA LYS A 97 -10.59 3.36 6.11
C LYS A 97 -9.39 4.19 6.54
N GLN A 98 -9.65 5.38 7.04
CA GLN A 98 -8.67 6.26 7.66
C GLN A 98 -9.00 6.34 9.16
N PRO A 99 -8.28 5.61 10.04
CA PRO A 99 -8.65 5.49 11.45
C PRO A 99 -8.52 6.80 12.24
N SER A 100 -7.49 7.58 11.95
CA SER A 100 -7.14 8.81 12.70
C SER A 100 -6.80 9.95 11.73
N PRO A 101 -7.80 10.50 11.02
CA PRO A 101 -7.55 11.48 9.97
C PRO A 101 -6.92 12.79 10.46
N LYS A 102 -7.09 13.14 11.75
CA LYS A 102 -6.52 14.35 12.35
C LYS A 102 -5.09 14.15 12.84
N GLU A 103 -4.82 13.04 13.54
CA GLU A 103 -3.52 12.76 14.15
C GLU A 103 -2.54 12.11 13.16
N HIS A 104 -3.05 11.22 12.30
CA HIS A 104 -2.26 10.42 11.38
C HIS A 104 -2.90 10.37 9.98
N PRO A 105 -2.96 11.52 9.27
CA PRO A 105 -3.69 11.59 8.00
C PRO A 105 -3.14 10.66 6.92
N GLY A 106 -1.83 10.39 6.92
CA GLY A 106 -1.18 9.47 5.96
C GLY A 106 -1.30 7.98 6.30
N GLN A 107 -1.97 7.63 7.42
CA GLN A 107 -2.14 6.25 7.84
C GLN A 107 -3.56 5.76 7.53
N LEU A 108 -3.65 4.86 6.58
CA LEU A 108 -4.89 4.20 6.21
C LEU A 108 -4.79 2.70 6.51
N LYS A 109 -5.91 2.02 6.43
CA LYS A 109 -5.98 0.56 6.49
C LYS A 109 -6.80 0.06 5.31
N VAL A 110 -6.33 -1.01 4.65
CA VAL A 110 -7.01 -1.62 3.51
C VAL A 110 -7.26 -3.09 3.75
N SER A 111 -8.36 -3.61 3.20
CA SER A 111 -8.74 -5.00 3.29
C SER A 111 -9.28 -5.48 1.95
N PHE A 112 -8.77 -6.61 1.48
CA PHE A 112 -9.26 -7.32 0.29
C PHE A 112 -9.91 -8.66 0.64
N PHE A 113 -9.85 -9.04 1.92
CA PHE A 113 -10.41 -10.31 2.36
C PHE A 113 -11.07 -10.17 3.73
N LEU A 114 -12.37 -10.41 3.78
CA LEU A 114 -13.19 -10.43 4.99
C LEU A 114 -12.97 -9.18 5.88
N TRP A 115 -12.43 -9.37 7.09
CA TRP A 115 -12.16 -8.34 8.10
C TRP A 115 -10.67 -8.07 8.33
N PHE A 116 -9.77 -8.76 7.62
CA PHE A 116 -8.33 -8.57 7.77
C PHE A 116 -7.92 -7.25 7.09
N TYR A 117 -7.42 -6.33 7.89
CA TYR A 117 -6.91 -5.04 7.44
C TYR A 117 -5.38 -5.04 7.52
N SER A 118 -4.74 -4.69 6.42
CA SER A 118 -3.33 -4.35 6.36
C SER A 118 -3.15 -2.84 6.51
N ASP A 119 -2.01 -2.44 7.03
CA ASP A 119 -1.64 -1.05 7.06
C ASP A 119 -1.35 -0.54 5.64
N TYR A 120 -1.60 0.75 5.43
CA TYR A 120 -1.37 1.45 4.18
C TYR A 120 -0.87 2.84 4.54
N TYR A 121 0.42 3.07 4.34
CA TYR A 121 1.11 4.29 4.72
C TYR A 121 1.43 5.12 3.50
N ILE A 122 0.93 6.35 3.45
CA ILE A 122 1.36 7.32 2.44
C ILE A 122 2.61 7.98 3.00
N LEU A 123 3.77 7.61 2.47
CA LEU A 123 5.09 8.06 2.94
C LEU A 123 5.45 9.39 2.29
N GLU A 124 5.14 9.54 1.00
CA GLU A 124 5.32 10.76 0.23
C GLU A 124 4.11 10.99 -0.67
N LEU A 125 3.76 12.24 -0.86
CA LEU A 125 2.67 12.65 -1.74
C LEU A 125 3.02 13.99 -2.38
N ASP A 126 2.96 14.03 -3.71
CA ASP A 126 3.10 15.27 -4.47
C ASP A 126 2.01 16.29 -4.10
N LYS A 127 2.36 17.56 -4.03
CA LYS A 127 1.47 18.68 -3.71
C LYS A 127 0.25 18.76 -4.65
N ASP A 128 0.43 18.34 -5.89
CA ASP A 128 -0.61 18.33 -6.92
C ASP A 128 -1.31 16.97 -7.04
N TYR A 129 -0.96 16.00 -6.16
CA TYR A 129 -1.52 14.64 -6.12
C TYR A 129 -1.29 13.85 -7.42
N GLN A 130 -0.11 14.03 -8.05
CA GLN A 130 0.23 13.34 -9.29
C GLN A 130 0.99 12.04 -9.04
N TYR A 131 1.80 11.96 -7.97
CA TYR A 131 2.52 10.76 -7.57
C TYR A 131 2.54 10.61 -6.05
N ALA A 132 2.68 9.37 -5.60
CA ALA A 132 2.78 9.00 -4.19
C ALA A 132 3.74 7.83 -3.99
N LEU A 133 4.43 7.81 -2.85
CA LEU A 133 5.13 6.65 -2.33
C LEU A 133 4.30 6.04 -1.22
N VAL A 134 4.02 4.74 -1.33
CA VAL A 134 3.14 4.02 -0.41
C VAL A 134 3.86 2.81 0.17
N GLY A 135 3.70 2.59 1.48
CA GLY A 135 4.18 1.42 2.20
C GLY A 135 3.04 0.65 2.88
N SER A 136 3.28 -0.62 3.21
CA SER A 136 2.35 -1.45 4.00
C SER A 136 3.11 -2.49 4.79
#